data_3d0d88df8a217da00f3b6598e5f4d332
#
_entry.id   3d0d88df8a217da00f3b6598e5f4d332
#
_cell.length_a   1.000
_cell.length_b   1.000
_cell.length_c   1.000
_cell.angle_alpha   90.00
_cell.angle_beta   90.00
_cell.angle_gamma   90.00
#
_symmetry.space_group_name_H-M   'P 1'
#
loop_
_entity.id
_entity.type
_entity.pdbx_description
1 polymer ?
#
loop_
_entity_poly.entity_id
_entity_poly.type
_entity_poly.pdbx_seq_one_letter_code
_entity_poly.pdbx_strand_id
1 'polypeptide(L)'
;MARSQLERGLAIVELLFGHVLDGLENKEICRRLEESPVNICRDLDLLKKSKWVKQTPTGGWVLTERPVALLKVFQVYQQKYHERMTSYAARTDAQAQQMIR
;
A
#
# COMPACT_ATOMS: atom_id res chain seq x y z
N MET A 1 5.79 1.93 20.75
CA MET A 1 5.84 3.33 20.27
C MET A 1 4.78 3.58 19.23
N ALA A 2 4.15 4.74 19.29
CA ALA A 2 3.15 5.12 18.29
C ALA A 2 3.85 5.35 16.93
N ARG A 3 3.18 4.97 15.85
CA ARG A 3 3.68 5.26 14.50
C ARG A 3 3.63 6.75 14.20
N SER A 4 4.61 7.25 13.48
CA SER A 4 4.55 8.58 12.88
C SER A 4 3.51 8.61 11.77
N GLN A 5 3.16 9.82 11.30
CA GLN A 5 2.23 9.95 10.18
C GLN A 5 2.72 9.22 8.93
N LEU A 6 4.00 9.33 8.63
CA LEU A 6 4.59 8.63 7.49
C LEU A 6 4.49 7.12 7.65
N GLU A 7 4.82 6.61 8.82
CA GLU A 7 4.73 5.17 9.10
C GLU A 7 3.29 4.67 8.98
N ARG A 8 2.32 5.43 9.49
CA ARG A 8 0.90 5.08 9.33
C ARG A 8 0.48 5.06 7.87
N GLY A 9 0.90 6.07 7.09
CA GLY A 9 0.59 6.13 5.66
C GLY A 9 1.11 4.92 4.90
N LEU A 10 2.35 4.53 5.16
CA LEU A 10 2.94 3.35 4.55
C LEU A 10 2.20 2.07 4.99
N ALA A 11 1.84 1.98 6.25
CA ALA A 11 1.09 0.82 6.77
C ALA A 11 -0.29 0.71 6.11
N ILE A 12 -0.97 1.83 5.89
CA ILE A 12 -2.26 1.85 5.18
C ILE A 12 -2.09 1.32 3.75
N VAL A 13 -1.08 1.80 3.03
CA VAL A 13 -0.83 1.36 1.65
C VAL A 13 -0.55 -0.14 1.62
N GLU A 14 0.30 -0.64 2.49
CA GLU A 14 0.59 -2.08 2.57
C GLU A 14 -0.66 -2.90 2.85
N LEU A 15 -1.49 -2.44 3.79
CA LEU A 15 -2.73 -3.11 4.14
C LEU A 15 -3.69 -3.20 2.94
N LEU A 16 -3.82 -2.10 2.20
CA LEU A 16 -4.75 -2.04 1.06
C LEU A 16 -4.29 -2.87 -0.13
N PHE A 17 -3.01 -3.22 -0.23
CA PHE A 17 -2.55 -4.17 -1.26
C PHE A 17 -3.22 -5.54 -1.13
N GLY A 18 -3.64 -5.92 0.05
CA GLY A 18 -4.37 -7.17 0.28
C GLY A 18 -5.88 -7.06 0.06
N HIS A 19 -6.39 -5.87 -0.25
CA HIS A 19 -7.83 -5.61 -0.37
C HIS A 19 -8.14 -4.76 -1.59
N VAL A 20 -7.70 -5.22 -2.76
CA VAL A 20 -7.71 -4.42 -3.99
C VAL A 20 -9.09 -4.23 -4.62
N LEU A 21 -10.05 -5.12 -4.36
CA LEU A 21 -11.37 -5.05 -4.97
C LEU A 21 -12.37 -4.22 -4.14
N ASP A 22 -12.62 -4.66 -2.92
CA ASP A 22 -13.62 -4.04 -2.07
C ASP A 22 -13.05 -2.97 -1.14
N GLY A 23 -11.75 -3.05 -0.88
CA GLY A 23 -11.10 -2.14 0.03
C GLY A 23 -11.51 -2.36 1.48
N LEU A 24 -11.19 -1.37 2.31
CA LEU A 24 -11.52 -1.38 3.73
C LEU A 24 -12.10 -0.03 4.13
N GLU A 25 -13.11 -0.04 4.99
CA GLU A 25 -13.64 1.18 5.57
C GLU A 25 -12.70 1.72 6.64
N ASN A 26 -12.81 3.01 6.95
CA ASN A 26 -12.00 3.66 8.00
C ASN A 26 -11.97 2.86 9.29
N LYS A 27 -13.13 2.42 9.73
CA LYS A 27 -13.29 1.67 10.97
C LYS A 27 -12.43 0.41 10.98
N GLU A 28 -12.41 -0.32 9.89
CA GLU A 28 -11.66 -1.55 9.76
C GLU A 28 -10.15 -1.28 9.69
N ILE A 29 -9.76 -0.21 8.98
CA ILE A 29 -8.35 0.21 8.92
C ILE A 29 -7.86 0.57 10.33
N CYS A 30 -8.64 1.36 11.07
CA CYS A 30 -8.33 1.74 12.45
C CYS A 30 -8.13 0.51 13.33
N ARG A 31 -9.02 -0.44 13.22
CA ARG A 31 -8.97 -1.67 14.02
C ARG A 31 -7.71 -2.49 13.70
N ARG A 32 -7.44 -2.70 12.41
CA ARG A 32 -6.32 -3.55 11.98
C ARG A 32 -4.97 -2.94 12.30
N LEU A 33 -4.85 -1.61 12.20
CA LEU A 33 -3.60 -0.91 12.47
C LEU A 33 -3.48 -0.43 13.91
N GLU A 34 -4.55 -0.61 14.71
CA GLU A 34 -4.60 -0.15 16.10
C GLU A 34 -4.30 1.36 16.20
N GLU A 35 -4.98 2.13 15.35
CA GLU A 35 -4.81 3.58 15.26
C GLU A 35 -6.13 4.30 15.48
N SER A 36 -6.05 5.57 15.90
CA SER A 36 -7.25 6.37 16.15
C SER A 36 -7.95 6.75 14.84
N PRO A 37 -9.29 6.90 14.87
CA PRO A 37 -10.03 7.35 13.69
C PRO A 37 -9.57 8.71 13.17
N VAL A 38 -9.20 9.64 14.05
CA VAL A 38 -8.72 10.98 13.66
C VAL A 38 -7.44 10.87 12.84
N ASN A 39 -6.49 10.07 13.30
CA ASN A 39 -5.22 9.89 12.61
C ASN A 39 -5.43 9.21 11.25
N ILE A 40 -6.23 8.15 11.21
CA ILE A 40 -6.48 7.43 9.94
C ILE A 40 -7.23 8.31 8.94
N CYS A 41 -8.21 9.09 9.37
CA CYS A 41 -8.91 10.03 8.48
C CYS A 41 -7.95 11.05 7.85
N ARG A 42 -7.04 11.61 8.65
CA ARG A 42 -6.03 12.55 8.13
C ARG A 42 -5.10 11.88 7.14
N ASP A 43 -4.64 10.69 7.48
CA ASP A 43 -3.69 9.95 6.63
C ASP A 43 -4.33 9.57 5.30
N LEU A 44 -5.58 9.10 5.32
CA LEU A 44 -6.32 8.77 4.10
C LEU A 44 -6.57 10.00 3.24
N ASP A 45 -6.85 11.15 3.86
CA ASP A 45 -7.05 12.40 3.13
C ASP A 45 -5.76 12.81 2.39
N LEU A 46 -4.62 12.70 3.05
CA LEU A 46 -3.33 12.99 2.44
C LEU A 46 -2.98 12.00 1.32
N LEU A 47 -3.23 10.72 1.54
CA LEU A 47 -3.00 9.68 0.53
C LEU A 47 -3.91 9.88 -0.68
N LYS A 48 -5.14 10.32 -0.46
CA LYS A 48 -6.08 10.65 -1.54
C LYS A 48 -5.58 11.86 -2.34
N LYS A 49 -5.13 12.91 -1.67
CA LYS A 49 -4.56 14.09 -2.33
C LYS A 49 -3.32 13.75 -3.14
N SER A 50 -2.52 12.81 -2.66
CA SER A 50 -1.33 12.32 -3.36
C SER A 50 -1.65 11.26 -4.41
N LYS A 51 -2.92 10.93 -4.60
CA LYS A 51 -3.44 10.00 -5.61
C LYS A 51 -3.01 8.56 -5.40
N TRP A 52 -2.78 8.16 -4.15
CA TRP A 52 -2.45 6.78 -3.81
C TRP A 52 -3.68 5.95 -3.49
N VAL A 53 -4.72 6.57 -2.93
CA VAL A 53 -5.95 5.88 -2.55
C VAL A 53 -7.15 6.63 -3.09
N LYS A 54 -8.25 5.91 -3.22
CA LYS A 54 -9.56 6.47 -3.56
C LYS A 54 -10.62 5.71 -2.77
N GLN A 55 -11.79 6.32 -2.64
CA GLN A 55 -12.91 5.70 -1.96
C GLN A 55 -13.87 5.12 -2.99
N THR A 56 -14.34 3.89 -2.72
CA THR A 56 -15.37 3.25 -3.57
C THR A 56 -16.74 3.85 -3.30
N PRO A 57 -17.72 3.64 -4.19
CA PRO A 57 -19.09 4.13 -3.94
C PRO A 57 -19.71 3.58 -2.64
N THR A 58 -19.25 2.43 -2.16
CA THR A 58 -19.75 1.83 -0.93
C THR A 58 -18.96 2.26 0.32
N GLY A 59 -17.98 3.14 0.16
CA GLY A 59 -17.24 3.71 1.27
C GLY A 59 -15.92 3.05 1.60
N GLY A 60 -15.56 1.96 0.93
CA GLY A 60 -14.27 1.30 1.13
C GLY A 60 -13.13 2.08 0.51
N TRP A 61 -11.97 2.04 1.14
CA TRP A 61 -10.76 2.65 0.60
C TRP A 61 -9.96 1.60 -0.16
N VAL A 62 -9.58 1.94 -1.39
CA VAL A 62 -8.76 1.08 -2.26
C VAL A 62 -7.58 1.88 -2.79
N LEU A 63 -6.55 1.17 -3.28
CA LEU A 63 -5.44 1.81 -3.98
C LEU A 63 -5.90 2.26 -5.36
N THR A 64 -5.32 3.37 -5.83
CA THR A 64 -5.48 3.82 -7.22
C THR A 64 -4.62 2.98 -8.15
N GLU A 65 -4.60 3.33 -9.42
CA GLU A 65 -3.72 2.69 -10.41
C GLU A 65 -2.24 3.03 -10.20
N ARG A 66 -1.92 4.06 -9.40
CA ARG A 66 -0.54 4.54 -9.22
C ARG A 66 0.43 3.47 -8.71
N PRO A 67 0.12 2.71 -7.65
CA PRO A 67 1.03 1.65 -7.21
C PRO A 67 1.30 0.60 -8.28
N VAL A 68 0.26 0.23 -9.05
CA VAL A 68 0.40 -0.76 -10.12
C VAL A 68 1.24 -0.20 -11.25
N ALA A 69 1.04 1.08 -11.60
CA ALA A 69 1.85 1.74 -12.61
C ALA A 69 3.33 1.79 -12.22
N LEU A 70 3.63 2.07 -10.96
CA LEU A 70 4.99 2.05 -10.43
C LEU A 70 5.60 0.66 -10.48
N LEU A 71 4.81 -0.37 -10.17
CA LEU A 71 5.26 -1.76 -10.29
C LEU A 71 5.63 -2.09 -11.74
N LYS A 72 4.83 -1.65 -12.70
CA LYS A 72 5.12 -1.88 -14.12
C LYS A 72 6.40 -1.17 -14.57
N VAL A 73 6.62 0.06 -14.09
CA VAL A 73 7.88 0.78 -14.35
C VAL A 73 9.06 -0.02 -13.81
N PHE A 74 8.95 -0.52 -12.59
CA PHE A 74 9.98 -1.35 -11.97
C PHE A 74 10.25 -2.61 -12.82
N GLN A 75 9.22 -3.27 -13.32
CA GLN A 75 9.35 -4.47 -14.15
C GLN A 75 10.08 -4.20 -15.46
N VAL A 76 9.82 -3.03 -16.08
CA VAL A 76 10.53 -2.61 -17.30
C VAL A 76 12.03 -2.47 -17.02
N TYR A 77 12.39 -1.78 -15.94
CA TYR A 77 13.80 -1.62 -15.55
C TYR A 77 14.42 -2.95 -15.13
N GLN A 78 13.67 -3.81 -14.47
CA GLN A 78 14.14 -5.14 -14.09
C GLN A 78 14.52 -5.98 -15.32
N GLN A 79 13.68 -5.97 -16.36
CA GLN A 79 13.98 -6.66 -17.62
C GLN A 79 15.21 -6.08 -18.31
N LYS A 80 15.31 -4.75 -18.34
CA LYS A 80 16.42 -4.05 -18.98
C LYS A 80 17.76 -4.38 -18.32
N TYR A 81 17.76 -4.58 -17.00
CA TYR A 81 18.97 -4.83 -16.23
C TYR A 81 18.92 -6.21 -15.55
N HIS A 82 18.41 -7.19 -16.24
CA HIS A 82 18.13 -8.52 -15.69
C HIS A 82 19.33 -9.12 -14.93
N GLU A 83 20.52 -9.10 -15.52
CA GLU A 83 21.71 -9.68 -14.89
C GLU A 83 22.06 -9.03 -13.56
N ARG A 84 21.87 -7.70 -13.46
CA ARG A 84 22.12 -6.95 -12.24
C ARG A 84 21.02 -7.13 -11.21
N MET A 85 19.81 -7.38 -11.66
CA MET A 85 18.62 -7.42 -10.80
C MET A 85 18.26 -8.82 -10.31
N THR A 86 18.87 -9.87 -10.83
CA THR A 86 18.51 -11.24 -10.46
C THR A 86 18.60 -11.47 -8.95
N SER A 87 19.69 -11.06 -8.33
CA SER A 87 19.89 -11.23 -6.88
C SER A 87 18.87 -10.41 -6.07
N TYR A 88 18.59 -9.20 -6.54
CA TYR A 88 17.59 -8.33 -5.91
C TYR A 88 16.17 -8.92 -6.01
N ALA A 89 15.81 -9.44 -7.19
CA ALA A 89 14.49 -10.06 -7.40
C ALA A 89 14.29 -11.26 -6.46
N ALA A 90 15.31 -12.10 -6.30
CA ALA A 90 15.23 -13.25 -5.40
C ALA A 90 14.98 -12.82 -3.94
N ARG A 91 15.64 -11.74 -3.48
CA ARG A 91 15.45 -11.23 -2.13
C ARG A 91 14.06 -10.62 -1.92
N THR A 92 13.56 -9.89 -2.93
CA THR A 92 12.24 -9.27 -2.84
C THR A 92 11.11 -10.29 -2.93
N ASP A 93 11.29 -11.36 -3.71
CA ASP A 93 10.34 -12.47 -3.77
C ASP A 93 10.23 -13.15 -2.41
N ALA A 94 11.35 -13.44 -1.77
CA ALA A 94 11.38 -14.05 -0.44
C ALA A 94 10.68 -13.15 0.59
N GLN A 95 10.93 -11.84 0.53
CA GLN A 95 10.30 -10.88 1.43
C GLN A 95 8.80 -10.80 1.19
N ALA A 96 8.38 -10.79 -0.07
CA ALA A 96 6.95 -10.74 -0.43
C ALA A 96 6.21 -11.96 0.11
N GLN A 97 6.81 -13.15 0.03
CA GLN A 97 6.19 -14.37 0.57
C GLN A 97 5.96 -14.29 2.07
N GLN A 98 6.86 -13.63 2.79
CA GLN A 98 6.69 -13.42 4.23
C GLN A 98 5.58 -12.43 4.56
N MET A 99 5.26 -11.51 3.65
CA MET A 99 4.23 -10.49 3.83
C MET A 99 2.82 -11.00 3.52
N ILE A 100 2.71 -12.05 2.72
CA ILE A 100 1.41 -12.64 2.36
C ILE A 100 0.82 -13.36 3.58
N ARG A 101 -0.42 -13.02 3.93
CA ARG A 101 -1.12 -13.57 5.10
C ARG A 101 -2.50 -14.08 4.74
#